data_bc3060621c4f734d10e0ffa05534b062
#
_entry.id   bc3060621c4f734d10e0ffa05534b062
#
_cell.length_a   1.000
_cell.length_b   1.000
_cell.length_c   1.000
_cell.angle_alpha   90.00
_cell.angle_beta   90.00
_cell.angle_gamma   90.00
#
_symmetry.space_group_name_H-M   'P 1'
#
loop_
_entity.id
_entity.type
_entity.pdbx_description
1 polymer ?
#
loop_
_entity_poly.entity_id
_entity_poly.type
_entity_poly.pdbx_seq_one_letter_code
_entity_poly.pdbx_strand_id
1 'polypeptide(L)'
;HILRNGFILKNKIRNFYRFPVKAIKKYLLQLIEKNDKNILSRTLSERILLSIEQYKSHANKIEAIINILRPSILLFSEDIVERDSNLWIKIAHTKNILSMVISYGTPSKTEAAETYCNDPNYQFPTHLPPHIKFLLKFVLNKWCFLHQKRKLIRLPLKQLVAMDLLDYSPKLPWVTNSGEADIVMVESNFAKDLFKKEGLKNKRIKVLGNLKFDAMNTILNDLKSYKAYIYEKYNLCRDRNLILCAFPSYLPERKLLDFNSYEDLIYKYVLGLQASNHHVLYSIHPSGIPWVGDKLRHLGQLVAEEKIFNLIPICDIFLATVSSTIKWARACGKLVLNYDCFGFNYDVYKKDSAVIHINSFDELLVWVDKLNNQQVS
;
A
#
# COMPACT_ATOMS: atom_id res chain seq x y z
N HIS A 1 0.80 17.80 49.24
CA HIS A 1 0.14 16.63 48.63
C HIS A 1 0.56 16.40 47.18
N ILE A 2 0.72 17.42 46.35
CA ILE A 2 1.14 17.34 44.93
C ILE A 2 2.59 16.86 44.77
N LEU A 3 3.51 17.28 45.66
CA LEU A 3 4.92 16.87 45.64
C LEU A 3 5.12 15.39 46.04
N ARG A 4 4.31 14.86 46.96
CA ARG A 4 4.37 13.45 47.36
C ARG A 4 3.91 12.52 46.24
N ASN A 5 2.86 12.88 45.50
CA ASN A 5 2.40 12.09 44.36
C ASN A 5 3.39 12.08 43.20
N GLY A 6 4.10 13.19 42.95
CA GLY A 6 5.16 13.28 41.93
C GLY A 6 6.39 12.41 42.27
N PHE A 7 6.74 12.28 43.55
CA PHE A 7 7.86 11.44 44.00
C PHE A 7 7.55 9.95 43.94
N ILE A 8 6.31 9.56 44.29
CA ILE A 8 5.82 8.19 44.16
C ILE A 8 5.75 7.78 42.68
N LEU A 9 5.32 8.68 41.81
CA LEU A 9 5.27 8.46 40.36
C LEU A 9 6.67 8.29 39.75
N LYS A 10 7.65 9.14 40.14
CA LYS A 10 9.05 9.02 39.70
C LYS A 10 9.69 7.70 40.13
N ASN A 11 9.45 7.24 41.33
CA ASN A 11 9.99 5.96 41.82
C ASN A 11 9.31 4.77 41.14
N LYS A 12 8.00 4.81 40.88
CA LYS A 12 7.30 3.80 40.08
C LYS A 12 7.82 3.76 38.63
N ILE A 13 8.07 4.92 38.01
CA ILE A 13 8.62 5.00 36.66
C ILE A 13 10.05 4.43 36.59
N ARG A 14 10.91 4.70 37.59
CA ARG A 14 12.30 4.21 37.65
C ARG A 14 12.36 2.68 37.78
N ASN A 15 11.40 2.06 38.46
CA ASN A 15 11.26 0.60 38.54
C ASN A 15 10.65 -0.03 37.29
N PHE A 16 9.91 0.72 36.47
CA PHE A 16 9.29 0.22 35.24
C PHE A 16 10.30 -0.17 34.14
N TYR A 17 11.48 0.44 34.11
CA TYR A 17 12.55 0.06 33.15
C TYR A 17 13.09 -1.37 33.37
N ARG A 18 12.75 -2.03 34.48
CA ARG A 18 13.15 -3.41 34.79
C ARG A 18 12.04 -4.44 34.57
N PHE A 19 10.82 -4.02 34.23
CA PHE A 19 9.71 -4.95 34.03
C PHE A 19 9.70 -5.53 32.60
N PRO A 20 9.54 -6.85 32.44
CA PRO A 20 9.35 -7.44 31.13
C PRO A 20 8.06 -6.91 30.50
N VAL A 21 8.06 -6.71 29.17
CA VAL A 21 6.92 -6.17 28.39
C VAL A 21 5.59 -6.88 28.72
N LYS A 22 5.65 -8.18 29.01
CA LYS A 22 4.48 -8.97 29.44
C LYS A 22 3.85 -8.45 30.74
N ALA A 23 4.64 -8.01 31.71
CA ALA A 23 4.13 -7.45 32.96
C ALA A 23 3.45 -6.09 32.74
N ILE A 24 4.01 -5.27 31.84
CA ILE A 24 3.40 -3.99 31.44
C ILE A 24 2.04 -4.22 30.77
N LYS A 25 1.96 -5.18 29.87
CA LYS A 25 0.69 -5.56 29.20
C LYS A 25 -0.35 -6.05 30.20
N LYS A 26 0.02 -6.92 31.14
CA LYS A 26 -0.87 -7.42 32.19
C LYS A 26 -1.37 -6.28 33.07
N TYR A 27 -0.49 -5.33 33.44
CA TYR A 27 -0.88 -4.16 34.23
C TYR A 27 -1.83 -3.25 33.46
N LEU A 28 -1.58 -2.99 32.18
CA LEU A 28 -2.49 -2.21 31.33
C LEU A 28 -3.86 -2.87 31.20
N LEU A 29 -3.91 -4.19 31.03
CA LEU A 29 -5.17 -4.91 30.95
C LEU A 29 -5.97 -4.78 32.26
N GLN A 30 -5.31 -4.94 33.41
CA GLN A 30 -5.96 -4.74 34.72
C GLN A 30 -6.49 -3.32 34.92
N LEU A 31 -5.76 -2.28 34.42
CA LEU A 31 -6.23 -0.90 34.47
C LEU A 31 -7.45 -0.68 33.59
N ILE A 32 -7.48 -1.29 32.42
CA ILE A 32 -8.61 -1.24 31.48
C ILE A 32 -9.83 -1.95 32.08
N GLU A 33 -9.65 -3.15 32.63
CA GLU A 33 -10.71 -3.95 33.25
C GLU A 33 -11.31 -3.28 34.49
N LYS A 34 -10.47 -2.65 35.33
CA LYS A 34 -10.93 -1.89 36.50
C LYS A 34 -11.67 -0.60 36.17
N ASN A 35 -11.64 -0.21 34.88
CA ASN A 35 -12.32 1.00 34.39
C ASN A 35 -12.00 2.25 35.22
N ASP A 36 -10.72 2.41 35.63
CA ASP A 36 -10.29 3.49 36.51
C ASP A 36 -10.35 4.83 35.77
N LYS A 37 -11.36 5.63 36.11
CA LYS A 37 -11.66 6.94 35.49
C LYS A 37 -10.49 7.93 35.55
N ASN A 38 -9.56 7.74 36.48
CA ASN A 38 -8.39 8.61 36.63
C ASN A 38 -7.28 8.29 35.65
N ILE A 39 -7.34 7.13 34.95
CA ILE A 39 -6.28 6.61 34.09
C ILE A 39 -6.66 6.68 32.61
N LEU A 40 -7.84 6.18 32.28
CA LEU A 40 -8.40 6.23 30.92
C LEU A 40 -9.84 6.73 31.00
N SER A 41 -10.31 7.47 29.97
CA SER A 41 -11.73 7.77 29.94
C SER A 41 -12.52 6.46 29.90
N ARG A 42 -13.63 6.39 30.65
CA ARG A 42 -14.52 5.22 30.67
C ARG A 42 -14.85 4.74 29.26
N THR A 43 -15.15 5.68 28.37
CA THR A 43 -15.47 5.39 26.96
C THR A 43 -14.31 4.72 26.20
N LEU A 44 -13.05 5.09 26.48
CA LEU A 44 -11.91 4.47 25.79
C LEU A 44 -11.65 3.06 26.32
N SER A 45 -11.76 2.83 27.64
CA SER A 45 -11.63 1.51 28.24
C SER A 45 -12.70 0.54 27.68
N GLU A 46 -13.96 0.98 27.66
CA GLU A 46 -15.06 0.19 27.11
C GLU A 46 -14.84 -0.16 25.61
N ARG A 47 -14.37 0.80 24.82
CA ARG A 47 -14.06 0.56 23.40
C ARG A 47 -12.89 -0.40 23.19
N ILE A 48 -11.88 -0.39 24.06
CA ILE A 48 -10.77 -1.34 24.01
C ILE A 48 -11.27 -2.74 24.39
N LEU A 49 -12.06 -2.88 25.45
CA LEU A 49 -12.65 -4.17 25.88
C LEU A 49 -13.53 -4.76 24.77
N LEU A 50 -14.39 -3.95 24.15
CA LEU A 50 -15.19 -4.38 23.01
C LEU A 50 -14.31 -4.87 21.84
N SER A 51 -13.22 -4.17 21.56
CA SER A 51 -12.28 -4.60 20.51
C SER A 51 -11.58 -5.92 20.88
N ILE A 52 -11.24 -6.14 22.15
CA ILE A 52 -10.68 -7.42 22.63
C ILE A 52 -11.68 -8.55 22.42
N GLU A 53 -12.94 -8.36 22.76
CA GLU A 53 -14.01 -9.36 22.57
C GLU A 53 -14.21 -9.68 21.08
N GLN A 54 -14.23 -8.64 20.23
CA GLN A 54 -14.33 -8.80 18.78
C GLN A 54 -13.17 -9.65 18.22
N TYR A 55 -11.92 -9.34 18.59
CA TYR A 55 -10.76 -10.12 18.14
C TYR A 55 -10.77 -11.56 18.66
N LYS A 56 -11.16 -11.79 19.91
CA LYS A 56 -11.32 -13.15 20.47
C LYS A 56 -12.39 -13.94 19.71
N SER A 57 -13.56 -13.35 19.50
CA SER A 57 -14.65 -13.98 18.74
C SER A 57 -14.21 -14.33 17.33
N HIS A 58 -13.51 -13.41 16.66
CA HIS A 58 -12.98 -13.64 15.32
C HIS A 58 -11.93 -14.75 15.30
N ALA A 59 -11.01 -14.75 16.25
CA ALA A 59 -9.99 -15.80 16.41
C ALA A 59 -10.64 -17.19 16.58
N ASN A 60 -11.69 -17.29 17.42
CA ASN A 60 -12.41 -18.55 17.62
C ASN A 60 -13.08 -19.05 16.33
N LYS A 61 -13.64 -18.14 15.51
CA LYS A 61 -14.21 -18.50 14.19
C LYS A 61 -13.12 -19.03 13.24
N ILE A 62 -11.99 -18.36 13.16
CA ILE A 62 -10.84 -18.78 12.35
C ILE A 62 -10.36 -20.17 12.81
N GLU A 63 -10.20 -20.36 14.11
CA GLU A 63 -9.79 -21.64 14.66
C GLU A 63 -10.76 -22.77 14.33
N ALA A 64 -12.06 -22.53 14.42
CA ALA A 64 -13.08 -23.49 14.03
C ALA A 64 -12.98 -23.88 12.55
N ILE A 65 -12.81 -22.89 11.65
CA ILE A 65 -12.61 -23.12 10.21
C ILE A 65 -11.37 -23.98 9.96
N ILE A 66 -10.24 -23.63 10.58
CA ILE A 66 -8.99 -24.40 10.43
C ILE A 66 -9.16 -25.84 10.93
N ASN A 67 -9.87 -26.05 12.03
CA ASN A 67 -10.13 -27.40 12.58
C ASN A 67 -11.01 -28.24 11.65
N ILE A 68 -11.97 -27.62 10.95
CA ILE A 68 -12.84 -28.30 9.98
C ILE A 68 -12.06 -28.63 8.71
N LEU A 69 -11.37 -27.63 8.13
CA LEU A 69 -10.70 -27.76 6.83
C LEU A 69 -9.37 -28.50 6.91
N ARG A 70 -8.70 -28.47 8.07
CA ARG A 70 -7.37 -29.09 8.31
C ARG A 70 -6.36 -28.81 7.18
N PRO A 71 -6.16 -27.55 6.79
CA PRO A 71 -5.25 -27.22 5.70
C PRO A 71 -3.79 -27.54 6.08
N SER A 72 -3.01 -28.02 5.12
CA SER A 72 -1.57 -28.18 5.29
C SER A 72 -0.81 -26.88 5.15
N ILE A 73 -1.41 -25.91 4.43
CA ILE A 73 -0.82 -24.60 4.15
C ILE A 73 -1.92 -23.56 3.99
N LEU A 74 -1.65 -22.35 4.44
CA LEU A 74 -2.48 -21.16 4.17
C LEU A 74 -1.75 -20.22 3.20
N LEU A 75 -2.46 -19.84 2.12
CA LEU A 75 -1.98 -18.90 1.12
C LEU A 75 -2.73 -17.57 1.24
N PHE A 76 -1.99 -16.47 1.20
CA PHE A 76 -2.53 -15.12 1.24
C PHE A 76 -2.01 -14.29 0.07
N SER A 77 -2.85 -13.46 -0.51
CA SER A 77 -2.42 -12.47 -1.50
C SER A 77 -1.67 -11.30 -0.85
N GLU A 78 -1.99 -11.02 0.41
CA GLU A 78 -1.33 -9.99 1.20
C GLU A 78 -1.49 -10.23 2.71
N ASP A 79 -0.56 -9.67 3.48
CA ASP A 79 -0.58 -9.67 4.94
C ASP A 79 -0.43 -8.22 5.41
N ILE A 80 -1.56 -7.58 5.70
CA ILE A 80 -1.68 -6.22 6.19
C ILE A 80 -2.56 -6.17 7.44
N VAL A 81 -2.30 -5.18 8.30
CA VAL A 81 -2.94 -5.09 9.61
C VAL A 81 -4.44 -4.76 9.58
N GLU A 82 -4.91 -4.17 8.49
CA GLU A 82 -6.32 -3.86 8.27
C GLU A 82 -7.14 -5.07 7.86
N ARG A 83 -6.48 -6.18 7.52
CA ARG A 83 -7.11 -7.45 7.16
C ARG A 83 -6.83 -8.52 8.19
N ASP A 84 -7.62 -9.57 8.16
CA ASP A 84 -7.53 -10.66 9.12
C ASP A 84 -6.37 -11.62 8.87
N SER A 85 -5.63 -11.47 7.75
CA SER A 85 -4.53 -12.34 7.37
C SER A 85 -3.51 -12.55 8.49
N ASN A 86 -3.17 -11.47 9.19
CA ASN A 86 -2.28 -11.55 10.35
C ASN A 86 -2.83 -12.46 11.48
N LEU A 87 -4.14 -12.41 11.75
CA LEU A 87 -4.78 -13.24 12.77
C LEU A 87 -4.83 -14.72 12.33
N TRP A 88 -5.17 -14.98 11.06
CA TRP A 88 -5.12 -16.31 10.46
C TRP A 88 -3.75 -16.94 10.58
N ILE A 89 -2.70 -16.20 10.23
CA ILE A 89 -1.30 -16.65 10.29
C ILE A 89 -0.92 -17.00 11.75
N LYS A 90 -1.29 -16.16 12.70
CA LYS A 90 -1.01 -16.40 14.11
C LYS A 90 -1.68 -17.67 14.63
N ILE A 91 -2.93 -17.89 14.29
CA ILE A 91 -3.66 -19.10 14.68
C ILE A 91 -3.10 -20.33 13.97
N ALA A 92 -2.76 -20.24 12.68
CA ALA A 92 -2.12 -21.31 11.94
C ALA A 92 -0.82 -21.78 12.60
N HIS A 93 0.01 -20.85 13.08
CA HIS A 93 1.25 -21.16 13.79
C HIS A 93 1.02 -21.94 15.09
N THR A 94 -0.07 -21.69 15.83
CA THR A 94 -0.39 -22.49 17.03
C THR A 94 -0.72 -23.94 16.69
N LYS A 95 -1.03 -24.22 15.44
CA LYS A 95 -1.39 -25.55 14.92
C LYS A 95 -0.32 -26.14 13.99
N ASN A 96 0.86 -25.51 13.92
CA ASN A 96 1.98 -25.90 13.04
C ASN A 96 1.61 -25.95 11.55
N ILE A 97 0.69 -25.07 11.11
CA ILE A 97 0.30 -24.95 9.72
C ILE A 97 1.19 -23.90 9.05
N LEU A 98 1.77 -24.25 7.90
CA LEU A 98 2.61 -23.37 7.10
C LEU A 98 1.79 -22.21 6.52
N SER A 99 2.34 -21.02 6.56
CA SER A 99 1.72 -19.81 6.02
C SER A 99 2.61 -19.14 4.96
N MET A 100 2.01 -18.77 3.83
CA MET A 100 2.72 -18.16 2.72
C MET A 100 1.95 -16.94 2.20
N VAL A 101 2.68 -15.86 1.90
CA VAL A 101 2.14 -14.68 1.21
C VAL A 101 2.70 -14.65 -0.20
N ILE A 102 1.82 -14.56 -1.21
CA ILE A 102 2.19 -14.31 -2.61
C ILE A 102 2.02 -12.81 -2.84
N SER A 103 3.10 -12.06 -2.64
CA SER A 103 3.07 -10.61 -2.69
C SER A 103 2.91 -10.08 -4.11
N TYR A 104 1.93 -9.19 -4.31
CA TYR A 104 1.76 -8.48 -5.59
C TYR A 104 2.14 -6.99 -5.51
N GLY A 105 2.28 -6.45 -4.31
CA GLY A 105 2.64 -5.05 -4.05
C GLY A 105 4.08 -4.87 -3.58
N THR A 106 4.58 -3.66 -3.65
CA THR A 106 5.85 -3.27 -3.05
C THR A 106 5.64 -2.85 -1.60
N PRO A 107 6.54 -3.23 -0.65
CA PRO A 107 6.45 -2.73 0.71
C PRO A 107 6.83 -1.24 0.73
N SER A 108 6.02 -0.43 1.41
CA SER A 108 6.35 0.98 1.63
C SER A 108 5.65 1.50 2.87
N LYS A 109 6.43 1.87 3.89
CA LYS A 109 5.91 2.58 5.07
C LYS A 109 5.36 3.94 4.71
N THR A 110 6.00 4.60 3.75
CA THR A 110 5.62 5.94 3.30
C THR A 110 4.24 5.93 2.63
N GLU A 111 3.96 4.94 1.78
CA GLU A 111 2.65 4.81 1.12
C GLU A 111 1.52 4.68 2.14
N ALA A 112 1.70 3.79 3.14
CA ALA A 112 0.72 3.64 4.22
C ALA A 112 0.57 4.94 5.04
N ALA A 113 1.69 5.65 5.31
CA ALA A 113 1.66 6.90 6.06
C ALA A 113 0.96 8.03 5.28
N GLU A 114 1.20 8.15 3.97
CA GLU A 114 0.50 9.11 3.11
C GLU A 114 -1.01 8.87 3.09
N THR A 115 -1.43 7.59 3.08
CA THR A 115 -2.85 7.25 3.10
C THR A 115 -3.55 7.76 4.36
N TYR A 116 -2.87 7.70 5.52
CA TYR A 116 -3.51 7.98 6.81
C TYR A 116 -3.07 9.30 7.47
N CYS A 117 -2.15 10.07 6.90
CA CYS A 117 -1.56 11.24 7.55
C CYS A 117 -2.57 12.35 7.89
N ASN A 118 -3.71 12.40 7.21
CA ASN A 118 -4.75 13.40 7.43
C ASN A 118 -5.95 12.88 8.26
N ASP A 119 -6.02 11.59 8.58
CA ASP A 119 -7.09 11.03 9.40
C ASP A 119 -6.75 11.15 10.91
N PRO A 120 -7.58 11.87 11.71
CA PRO A 120 -7.35 12.02 13.15
C PRO A 120 -7.28 10.69 13.92
N ASN A 121 -7.94 9.64 13.44
CA ASN A 121 -7.94 8.32 14.08
C ASN A 121 -6.57 7.63 14.03
N TYR A 122 -5.71 8.03 13.08
CA TYR A 122 -4.38 7.48 12.86
C TYR A 122 -3.27 8.38 13.40
N GLN A 123 -3.62 9.49 14.07
CA GLN A 123 -2.65 10.32 14.76
C GLN A 123 -2.38 9.82 16.18
N PHE A 124 -1.13 9.94 16.63
CA PHE A 124 -0.78 9.58 17.99
C PHE A 124 -1.57 10.47 18.97
N PRO A 125 -2.32 9.90 19.93
CA PRO A 125 -3.20 10.68 20.79
C PRO A 125 -2.41 11.61 21.72
N THR A 126 -2.64 12.91 21.57
CA THR A 126 -1.99 13.96 22.38
C THR A 126 -2.77 14.32 23.64
N HIS A 127 -4.06 14.00 23.70
CA HIS A 127 -4.96 14.33 24.80
C HIS A 127 -4.88 13.37 26.01
N LEU A 128 -4.14 12.25 25.88
CA LEU A 128 -4.01 11.28 26.98
C LEU A 128 -3.11 11.78 28.11
N PRO A 129 -3.37 11.36 29.36
CA PRO A 129 -2.51 11.70 30.52
C PRO A 129 -1.05 11.26 30.29
N PRO A 130 -0.07 12.03 30.83
CA PRO A 130 1.36 11.77 30.58
C PRO A 130 1.82 10.36 30.97
N HIS A 131 1.31 9.80 32.06
CA HIS A 131 1.66 8.44 32.49
C HIS A 131 1.11 7.37 31.55
N ILE A 132 -0.06 7.59 30.95
CA ILE A 132 -0.63 6.69 29.93
C ILE A 132 0.16 6.79 28.64
N LYS A 133 0.52 8.00 28.19
CA LYS A 133 1.41 8.18 27.03
C LYS A 133 2.74 7.46 27.24
N PHE A 134 3.29 7.50 28.44
CA PHE A 134 4.51 6.78 28.76
C PHE A 134 4.34 5.27 28.66
N LEU A 135 3.29 4.68 29.24
CA LEU A 135 3.00 3.25 29.14
C LEU A 135 2.75 2.82 27.70
N LEU A 136 1.94 3.59 26.97
CA LEU A 136 1.65 3.33 25.56
C LEU A 136 2.90 3.43 24.69
N LYS A 137 3.89 4.25 25.02
CA LYS A 137 5.15 4.34 24.29
C LYS A 137 5.87 2.99 24.24
N PHE A 138 5.81 2.17 25.29
CA PHE A 138 6.42 0.83 25.29
C PHE A 138 5.60 -0.18 24.48
N VAL A 139 4.28 -0.14 24.61
CA VAL A 139 3.38 -1.05 23.88
C VAL A 139 3.29 -0.67 22.41
N LEU A 140 3.25 0.64 22.12
CA LEU A 140 2.93 1.15 20.80
C LEU A 140 4.16 1.53 19.95
N ASN A 141 5.38 1.33 20.42
CA ASN A 141 6.56 1.80 19.70
C ASN A 141 6.61 1.30 18.24
N LYS A 142 6.32 0.02 18.00
CA LYS A 142 6.27 -0.57 16.65
C LYS A 142 5.11 -0.06 15.78
N TRP A 143 4.05 0.46 16.43
CA TRP A 143 2.87 0.99 15.77
C TRP A 143 3.01 2.45 15.36
N CYS A 144 4.07 3.13 15.83
CA CYS A 144 4.31 4.54 15.56
C CYS A 144 5.22 4.73 14.37
N PHE A 145 4.90 5.70 13.53
CA PHE A 145 5.74 6.16 12.43
C PHE A 145 5.74 7.69 12.38
N LEU A 146 6.92 8.28 12.20
CA LEU A 146 7.05 9.73 12.03
C LEU A 146 7.02 10.05 10.54
N HIS A 147 6.00 10.76 10.09
CA HIS A 147 5.82 11.16 8.71
C HIS A 147 5.44 12.64 8.64
N GLN A 148 6.11 13.44 7.80
CA GLN A 148 5.86 14.89 7.64
C GLN A 148 5.74 15.64 8.99
N LYS A 149 6.66 15.36 9.94
CA LYS A 149 6.67 15.90 11.32
C LYS A 149 5.46 15.48 12.18
N ARG A 150 4.56 14.60 11.68
CA ARG A 150 3.42 14.06 12.43
C ARG A 150 3.76 12.66 12.92
N LYS A 151 3.41 12.37 14.17
CA LYS A 151 3.53 11.03 14.74
C LYS A 151 2.23 10.27 14.48
N LEU A 152 2.30 9.29 13.60
CA LEU A 152 1.15 8.45 13.20
C LEU A 152 1.13 7.14 13.96
N ILE A 153 -0.06 6.53 14.07
CA ILE A 153 -0.29 5.17 14.53
C ILE A 153 -0.97 4.39 13.39
N ARG A 154 -0.61 3.11 13.24
CA ARG A 154 -1.01 2.30 12.07
C ARG A 154 -2.47 1.86 12.07
N LEU A 155 -3.12 1.84 13.24
CA LEU A 155 -4.54 1.54 13.43
C LEU A 155 -5.11 2.46 14.51
N PRO A 156 -6.44 2.66 14.56
CA PRO A 156 -7.09 3.35 15.67
C PRO A 156 -6.68 2.78 17.02
N LEU A 157 -6.44 3.65 18.00
CA LEU A 157 -5.84 3.31 19.30
C LEU A 157 -6.50 2.09 19.97
N LYS A 158 -7.83 2.00 19.95
CA LYS A 158 -8.58 0.89 20.56
C LYS A 158 -8.22 -0.47 19.95
N GLN A 159 -8.04 -0.51 18.63
CA GLN A 159 -7.73 -1.75 17.89
C GLN A 159 -6.29 -2.18 18.14
N LEU A 160 -5.33 -1.26 17.99
CA LEU A 160 -3.92 -1.60 18.17
C LEU A 160 -3.60 -2.03 19.62
N VAL A 161 -4.24 -1.40 20.63
CA VAL A 161 -4.09 -1.82 22.04
C VAL A 161 -4.67 -3.20 22.24
N ALA A 162 -5.85 -3.48 21.70
CA ALA A 162 -6.48 -4.81 21.80
C ALA A 162 -5.61 -5.88 21.11
N MET A 163 -5.13 -5.65 19.89
CA MET A 163 -4.26 -6.59 19.18
C MET A 163 -2.95 -6.84 19.93
N ASP A 164 -2.36 -5.79 20.52
CA ASP A 164 -1.10 -5.94 21.24
C ASP A 164 -1.27 -6.68 22.55
N LEU A 165 -2.35 -6.44 23.29
CA LEU A 165 -2.70 -7.15 24.52
C LEU A 165 -2.96 -8.64 24.27
N LEU A 166 -3.54 -8.99 23.13
CA LEU A 166 -3.84 -10.36 22.73
C LEU A 166 -2.64 -11.07 22.03
N ASP A 167 -1.51 -10.39 21.88
CA ASP A 167 -0.35 -10.87 21.10
C ASP A 167 -0.67 -11.18 19.62
N TYR A 168 -1.71 -10.56 19.07
CA TYR A 168 -2.11 -10.69 17.65
C TYR A 168 -1.41 -9.69 16.74
N SER A 169 -0.70 -8.73 17.29
CA SER A 169 -0.03 -7.68 16.51
C SER A 169 1.16 -8.20 15.70
N PRO A 170 1.38 -7.74 14.46
CA PRO A 170 2.56 -8.10 13.66
C PRO A 170 3.82 -7.43 14.22
N LYS A 171 4.98 -7.91 13.78
CA LYS A 171 6.29 -7.33 14.18
C LYS A 171 6.55 -5.98 13.55
N LEU A 172 6.15 -5.79 12.31
CA LEU A 172 6.39 -4.58 11.51
C LEU A 172 5.06 -4.04 10.96
N PRO A 173 4.16 -3.45 11.78
CA PRO A 173 2.80 -3.09 11.37
C PRO A 173 2.72 -2.13 10.17
N TRP A 174 3.75 -1.34 9.92
CA TRP A 174 3.81 -0.36 8.83
C TRP A 174 4.26 -0.94 7.49
N VAL A 175 4.74 -2.16 7.47
CA VAL A 175 5.26 -2.80 6.26
C VAL A 175 4.27 -3.84 5.76
N THR A 176 3.78 -3.66 4.55
CA THR A 176 2.91 -4.64 3.88
C THR A 176 3.63 -5.99 3.75
N ASN A 177 2.91 -7.07 3.95
CA ASN A 177 3.42 -8.44 3.88
C ASN A 177 4.57 -8.75 4.87
N SER A 178 4.68 -7.96 5.92
CA SER A 178 5.74 -8.10 6.93
C SER A 178 5.33 -8.93 8.12
N GLY A 179 4.12 -9.40 8.14
CA GLY A 179 3.52 -10.07 9.28
C GLY A 179 4.33 -11.27 9.76
N GLU A 180 3.63 -12.31 10.14
CA GLU A 180 4.25 -13.48 10.74
C GLU A 180 4.37 -14.65 9.75
N ALA A 181 3.93 -14.50 8.48
CA ALA A 181 3.96 -15.59 7.49
C ALA A 181 5.36 -16.22 7.38
N ASP A 182 5.43 -17.54 7.27
CA ASP A 182 6.70 -18.28 7.21
C ASP A 182 7.48 -17.96 5.96
N ILE A 183 6.77 -17.77 4.84
CA ILE A 183 7.36 -17.44 3.54
C ILE A 183 6.62 -16.24 2.95
N VAL A 184 7.39 -15.28 2.45
CA VAL A 184 6.90 -14.18 1.61
C VAL A 184 7.49 -14.36 0.21
N MET A 185 6.64 -14.69 -0.75
CA MET A 185 7.01 -14.84 -2.15
C MET A 185 6.95 -13.47 -2.83
N VAL A 186 8.00 -13.14 -3.54
CA VAL A 186 8.14 -11.87 -4.25
C VAL A 186 8.47 -12.10 -5.72
N GLU A 187 8.17 -11.11 -6.55
CA GLU A 187 8.25 -11.23 -7.99
C GLU A 187 9.68 -11.13 -8.55
N SER A 188 10.62 -10.48 -7.83
CA SER A 188 11.96 -10.21 -8.34
C SER A 188 12.97 -10.00 -7.21
N ASN A 189 14.27 -10.00 -7.55
CA ASN A 189 15.34 -9.63 -6.62
C ASN A 189 15.20 -8.16 -6.17
N PHE A 190 14.76 -7.27 -7.05
CA PHE A 190 14.46 -5.88 -6.68
C PHE A 190 13.40 -5.81 -5.57
N ALA A 191 12.27 -6.51 -5.73
CA ALA A 191 11.24 -6.59 -4.69
C ALA A 191 11.79 -7.20 -3.39
N LYS A 192 12.62 -8.26 -3.48
CA LYS A 192 13.28 -8.86 -2.33
C LYS A 192 14.14 -7.85 -1.56
N ASP A 193 14.91 -7.01 -2.26
CA ASP A 193 15.76 -6.02 -1.62
C ASP A 193 14.96 -4.87 -0.99
N LEU A 194 13.83 -4.48 -1.58
CA LEU A 194 12.87 -3.55 -0.94
C LEU A 194 12.33 -4.12 0.38
N PHE A 195 11.90 -5.38 0.40
CA PHE A 195 11.41 -6.00 1.64
C PHE A 195 12.50 -6.11 2.72
N LYS A 196 13.76 -6.40 2.33
CA LYS A 196 14.90 -6.38 3.26
C LYS A 196 15.14 -4.98 3.82
N LYS A 197 15.15 -3.95 2.96
CA LYS A 197 15.31 -2.55 3.37
C LYS A 197 14.24 -2.15 4.39
N GLU A 198 13.02 -2.62 4.23
CA GLU A 198 11.93 -2.39 5.16
C GLU A 198 11.99 -3.24 6.44
N GLY A 199 12.92 -4.18 6.55
CA GLY A 199 13.21 -4.92 7.77
C GLY A 199 12.76 -6.39 7.79
N LEU A 200 12.29 -6.95 6.67
CA LEU A 200 12.00 -8.37 6.58
C LEU A 200 13.29 -9.22 6.61
N LYS A 201 13.23 -10.33 7.34
CA LYS A 201 14.36 -11.27 7.38
C LYS A 201 14.53 -11.97 6.04
N ASN A 202 15.74 -11.94 5.47
CA ASN A 202 16.06 -12.52 4.16
C ASN A 202 15.63 -13.99 3.99
N LYS A 203 15.75 -14.80 5.03
CA LYS A 203 15.39 -16.24 5.00
C LYS A 203 13.91 -16.51 4.70
N ARG A 204 13.03 -15.54 4.99
CA ARG A 204 11.59 -15.62 4.76
C ARG A 204 11.21 -15.21 3.34
N ILE A 205 12.07 -14.48 2.63
CA ILE A 205 11.74 -13.92 1.32
C ILE A 205 12.25 -14.88 0.24
N LYS A 206 11.34 -15.33 -0.63
CA LYS A 206 11.67 -16.18 -1.78
C LYS A 206 11.24 -15.49 -3.06
N VAL A 207 12.14 -15.45 -4.05
CA VAL A 207 11.81 -14.94 -5.39
C VAL A 207 11.13 -16.08 -6.15
N LEU A 208 9.88 -15.85 -6.54
CA LEU A 208 9.06 -16.83 -7.29
C LEU A 208 8.82 -16.39 -8.74
N GLY A 209 8.90 -15.10 -9.03
CA GLY A 209 8.42 -14.52 -10.28
C GLY A 209 6.98 -14.01 -10.13
N ASN A 210 6.37 -13.67 -11.25
CA ASN A 210 5.00 -13.18 -11.31
C ASN A 210 4.34 -13.68 -12.61
N LEU A 211 3.17 -14.28 -12.51
CA LEU A 211 2.40 -14.77 -13.66
C LEU A 211 2.14 -13.70 -14.74
N LYS A 212 2.14 -12.43 -14.36
CA LYS A 212 2.01 -11.31 -15.32
C LYS A 212 3.27 -11.15 -16.15
N PHE A 213 4.46 -11.43 -15.59
CA PHE A 213 5.70 -11.45 -16.36
C PHE A 213 5.72 -12.59 -17.37
N ASP A 214 5.18 -13.76 -17.01
CA ASP A 214 5.07 -14.89 -17.94
C ASP A 214 4.14 -14.54 -19.09
N ALA A 215 2.98 -13.91 -18.82
CA ALA A 215 2.08 -13.43 -19.85
C ALA A 215 2.70 -12.37 -20.76
N MET A 216 3.44 -11.39 -20.17
CA MET A 216 4.17 -10.39 -20.95
C MET A 216 5.29 -11.01 -21.79
N ASN A 217 6.00 -12.01 -21.25
CA ASN A 217 7.05 -12.71 -21.97
C ASN A 217 6.49 -13.50 -23.17
N THR A 218 5.32 -14.11 -23.05
CA THR A 218 4.61 -14.74 -24.17
C THR A 218 4.36 -13.74 -25.28
N ILE A 219 3.92 -12.52 -24.97
CA ILE A 219 3.72 -11.46 -25.96
C ILE A 219 5.05 -10.98 -26.55
N LEU A 220 6.08 -10.82 -25.72
CA LEU A 220 7.42 -10.42 -26.20
C LEU A 220 8.03 -11.42 -27.18
N ASN A 221 7.76 -12.72 -27.01
CA ASN A 221 8.21 -13.78 -27.93
C ASN A 221 7.52 -13.73 -29.30
N ASP A 222 6.31 -13.16 -29.38
CA ASP A 222 5.59 -12.91 -30.64
C ASP A 222 5.12 -11.46 -30.76
N LEU A 223 6.01 -10.53 -30.42
CA LEU A 223 5.73 -9.10 -30.32
C LEU A 223 5.17 -8.54 -31.63
N LYS A 224 5.72 -8.98 -32.77
CA LYS A 224 5.34 -8.46 -34.09
C LYS A 224 3.88 -8.75 -34.42
N SER A 225 3.46 -10.00 -34.24
CA SER A 225 2.08 -10.42 -34.52
C SER A 225 1.10 -9.77 -33.56
N TYR A 226 1.43 -9.75 -32.27
CA TYR A 226 0.54 -9.14 -31.27
C TYR A 226 0.44 -7.61 -31.45
N LYS A 227 1.55 -6.91 -31.75
CA LYS A 227 1.53 -5.47 -32.06
C LYS A 227 0.67 -5.21 -33.31
N ALA A 228 0.79 -6.03 -34.37
CA ALA A 228 0.00 -5.91 -35.58
C ALA A 228 -1.51 -6.07 -35.28
N TYR A 229 -1.89 -7.07 -34.49
CA TYR A 229 -3.26 -7.31 -34.07
C TYR A 229 -3.87 -6.10 -33.32
N ILE A 230 -3.15 -5.53 -32.36
CA ILE A 230 -3.63 -4.38 -31.60
C ILE A 230 -3.71 -3.12 -32.49
N TYR A 231 -2.74 -2.92 -33.39
CA TYR A 231 -2.76 -1.77 -34.31
C TYR A 231 -3.94 -1.86 -35.27
N GLU A 232 -4.28 -3.04 -35.78
CA GLU A 232 -5.49 -3.27 -36.60
C GLU A 232 -6.76 -3.06 -35.78
N LYS A 233 -6.88 -3.67 -34.60
CA LYS A 233 -8.04 -3.57 -33.71
C LYS A 233 -8.43 -2.12 -33.37
N TYR A 234 -7.43 -1.29 -33.10
CA TYR A 234 -7.64 0.12 -32.71
C TYR A 234 -7.43 1.10 -33.85
N ASN A 235 -7.27 0.61 -35.09
CA ASN A 235 -7.01 1.43 -36.29
C ASN A 235 -5.86 2.43 -36.10
N LEU A 236 -4.70 1.94 -35.62
CA LEU A 236 -3.50 2.74 -35.35
C LEU A 236 -2.57 2.75 -36.55
N CYS A 237 -1.97 3.90 -36.88
CA CYS A 237 -0.95 4.02 -37.89
C CYS A 237 0.42 3.58 -37.34
N ARG A 238 1.24 2.94 -38.17
CA ARG A 238 2.55 2.41 -37.74
C ARG A 238 3.67 3.44 -37.70
N ASP A 239 3.43 4.61 -38.23
CA ASP A 239 4.37 5.74 -38.32
C ASP A 239 4.36 6.64 -37.06
N ARG A 240 3.49 6.35 -36.11
CA ARG A 240 3.35 7.07 -34.85
C ARG A 240 3.64 6.19 -33.66
N ASN A 241 4.29 6.78 -32.65
CA ASN A 241 4.50 6.11 -31.37
C ASN A 241 3.17 5.86 -30.63
N LEU A 242 3.08 4.76 -29.90
CA LEU A 242 1.94 4.42 -29.04
C LEU A 242 2.24 4.76 -27.59
N ILE A 243 1.50 5.76 -27.07
CA ILE A 243 1.45 6.04 -25.63
C ILE A 243 0.37 5.14 -25.02
N LEU A 244 0.77 4.26 -24.10
CA LEU A 244 -0.17 3.54 -23.24
C LEU A 244 -0.33 4.36 -21.95
N CYS A 245 -1.50 4.98 -21.79
CA CYS A 245 -1.82 5.80 -20.62
C CYS A 245 -2.55 4.96 -19.56
N ALA A 246 -1.85 4.58 -18.48
CA ALA A 246 -2.48 4.07 -17.26
C ALA A 246 -3.20 5.24 -16.56
N PHE A 247 -4.47 5.47 -16.93
CA PHE A 247 -5.19 6.66 -16.55
C PHE A 247 -5.31 6.80 -15.03
N PRO A 248 -5.13 8.00 -14.44
CA PRO A 248 -5.22 8.22 -12.99
C PRO A 248 -6.52 7.69 -12.41
N SER A 249 -6.45 6.99 -11.27
CA SER A 249 -7.65 6.51 -10.58
C SER A 249 -8.45 7.66 -9.99
N TYR A 250 -9.79 7.52 -9.94
CA TYR A 250 -10.63 8.49 -9.24
C TYR A 250 -10.48 8.33 -7.72
N LEU A 251 -9.93 9.35 -7.07
CA LEU A 251 -9.72 9.41 -5.63
C LEU A 251 -10.35 10.69 -5.07
N PRO A 252 -11.65 10.67 -4.75
CA PRO A 252 -12.41 11.88 -4.39
C PRO A 252 -11.90 12.57 -3.12
N GLU A 253 -11.26 11.83 -2.21
CA GLU A 253 -10.64 12.34 -0.98
C GLU A 253 -9.26 12.99 -1.20
N ARG A 254 -8.70 12.88 -2.41
CA ARG A 254 -7.39 13.44 -2.74
C ARG A 254 -7.50 14.70 -3.56
N LYS A 255 -6.70 15.68 -3.16
CA LYS A 255 -6.54 16.92 -3.95
C LYS A 255 -5.71 16.61 -5.19
N LEU A 256 -6.17 17.07 -6.33
CA LEU A 256 -5.41 17.11 -7.57
C LEU A 256 -4.51 18.36 -7.58
N LEU A 257 -3.26 18.22 -8.06
CA LEU A 257 -2.29 19.32 -8.04
C LEU A 257 -2.57 20.37 -9.13
N ASP A 258 -2.78 19.92 -10.37
CA ASP A 258 -2.87 20.80 -11.55
C ASP A 258 -4.29 20.89 -12.13
N PHE A 259 -5.28 20.36 -11.40
CA PHE A 259 -6.66 20.26 -11.88
C PHE A 259 -7.66 20.71 -10.83
N ASN A 260 -8.70 21.40 -11.25
CA ASN A 260 -9.77 21.89 -10.38
C ASN A 260 -10.73 20.77 -9.95
N SER A 261 -10.89 19.76 -10.80
CA SER A 261 -11.73 18.59 -10.57
C SER A 261 -11.21 17.39 -11.37
N TYR A 262 -11.77 16.21 -11.10
CA TYR A 262 -11.42 15.02 -11.87
C TYR A 262 -11.94 15.10 -13.32
N GLU A 263 -13.03 15.80 -13.57
CA GLU A 263 -13.49 16.09 -14.94
C GLU A 263 -12.53 17.01 -15.67
N ASP A 264 -12.02 18.05 -15.00
CA ASP A 264 -10.99 18.95 -15.56
C ASP A 264 -9.73 18.15 -15.93
N LEU A 265 -9.32 17.18 -15.08
CA LEU A 265 -8.23 16.26 -15.38
C LEU A 265 -8.52 15.48 -16.67
N ILE A 266 -9.72 14.88 -16.82
CA ILE A 266 -10.08 14.13 -18.03
C ILE A 266 -9.94 15.01 -19.26
N TYR A 267 -10.55 16.20 -19.25
CA TYR A 267 -10.52 17.12 -20.40
C TYR A 267 -9.11 17.57 -20.74
N LYS A 268 -8.30 17.96 -19.77
CA LYS A 268 -6.92 18.40 -20.00
C LYS A 268 -6.05 17.27 -20.55
N TYR A 269 -6.17 16.04 -19.99
CA TYR A 269 -5.46 14.88 -20.54
C TYR A 269 -5.83 14.62 -21.99
N VAL A 270 -7.13 14.65 -22.33
CA VAL A 270 -7.59 14.43 -23.68
C VAL A 270 -7.04 15.51 -24.61
N LEU A 271 -7.25 16.78 -24.30
CA LEU A 271 -6.82 17.88 -25.13
C LEU A 271 -5.30 17.95 -25.29
N GLY A 272 -4.57 17.81 -24.19
CA GLY A 272 -3.12 17.89 -24.20
C GLY A 272 -2.46 16.75 -24.95
N LEU A 273 -2.94 15.51 -24.79
CA LEU A 273 -2.37 14.35 -25.48
C LEU A 273 -2.83 14.26 -26.95
N GLN A 274 -4.04 14.75 -27.30
CA GLN A 274 -4.48 14.84 -28.70
C GLN A 274 -3.65 15.81 -29.53
N ALA A 275 -3.11 16.86 -28.91
CA ALA A 275 -2.24 17.81 -29.62
C ALA A 275 -0.91 17.20 -30.03
N SER A 276 -0.52 16.06 -29.47
CA SER A 276 0.69 15.33 -29.82
C SER A 276 0.49 14.46 -31.07
N ASN A 277 1.59 14.18 -31.78
CA ASN A 277 1.57 13.27 -32.93
C ASN A 277 1.66 11.79 -32.54
N HIS A 278 1.19 11.42 -31.34
CA HIS A 278 1.19 10.05 -30.84
C HIS A 278 -0.20 9.42 -30.93
N HIS A 279 -0.27 8.11 -31.02
CA HIS A 279 -1.46 7.38 -30.64
C HIS A 279 -1.54 7.25 -29.13
N VAL A 280 -2.69 7.52 -28.55
CA VAL A 280 -2.92 7.37 -27.11
C VAL A 280 -3.98 6.31 -26.87
N LEU A 281 -3.62 5.24 -26.14
CA LEU A 281 -4.53 4.21 -25.71
C LEU A 281 -4.70 4.28 -24.19
N TYR A 282 -5.89 4.60 -23.74
CA TYR A 282 -6.20 4.78 -22.33
C TYR A 282 -6.57 3.44 -21.67
N SER A 283 -5.87 3.06 -20.63
CA SER A 283 -6.18 1.90 -19.80
C SER A 283 -6.74 2.35 -18.47
N ILE A 284 -7.99 1.97 -18.19
CA ILE A 284 -8.66 2.30 -16.94
C ILE A 284 -8.39 1.22 -15.90
N HIS A 285 -8.15 1.65 -14.65
CA HIS A 285 -7.91 0.71 -13.56
C HIS A 285 -9.13 -0.21 -13.36
N PRO A 286 -8.96 -1.53 -13.13
CA PRO A 286 -10.08 -2.48 -12.97
C PRO A 286 -11.07 -2.14 -11.84
N SER A 287 -10.60 -1.48 -10.77
CA SER A 287 -11.46 -0.94 -9.71
C SER A 287 -11.92 0.50 -9.99
N GLY A 288 -11.61 1.05 -11.17
CA GLY A 288 -12.02 2.39 -11.60
C GLY A 288 -13.53 2.49 -11.76
N ILE A 289 -14.03 3.72 -11.67
CA ILE A 289 -15.46 3.98 -11.85
C ILE A 289 -15.80 3.87 -13.34
N PRO A 290 -16.83 3.11 -13.71
CA PRO A 290 -17.17 2.85 -15.13
C PRO A 290 -17.34 4.09 -15.97
N TRP A 291 -17.93 5.16 -15.43
CA TRP A 291 -18.20 6.40 -16.18
C TRP A 291 -16.95 7.08 -16.75
N VAL A 292 -15.77 6.82 -16.17
CA VAL A 292 -14.50 7.41 -16.67
C VAL A 292 -14.18 6.88 -18.07
N GLY A 293 -14.29 5.58 -18.27
CA GLY A 293 -14.10 4.96 -19.58
C GLY A 293 -15.14 5.44 -20.60
N ASP A 294 -16.40 5.54 -20.17
CA ASP A 294 -17.48 6.03 -21.04
C ASP A 294 -17.26 7.49 -21.42
N LYS A 295 -16.84 8.34 -20.48
CA LYS A 295 -16.52 9.75 -20.77
C LYS A 295 -15.39 9.88 -21.78
N LEU A 296 -14.31 9.09 -21.64
CA LEU A 296 -13.21 9.09 -22.61
C LEU A 296 -13.70 8.65 -24.01
N ARG A 297 -14.52 7.60 -24.10
CA ARG A 297 -15.10 7.17 -25.39
C ARG A 297 -15.97 8.25 -26.02
N HIS A 298 -16.82 8.93 -25.23
CA HIS A 298 -17.63 10.06 -25.70
C HIS A 298 -16.78 11.23 -26.21
N LEU A 299 -15.58 11.41 -25.69
CA LEU A 299 -14.60 12.37 -26.19
C LEU A 299 -13.78 11.84 -27.37
N GLY A 300 -14.19 10.73 -27.99
CA GLY A 300 -13.53 10.14 -29.15
C GLY A 300 -12.19 9.46 -28.84
N GLN A 301 -11.91 9.12 -27.57
CA GLN A 301 -10.65 8.51 -27.19
C GLN A 301 -10.69 7.00 -27.25
N LEU A 302 -9.54 6.39 -27.57
CA LEU A 302 -9.35 4.94 -27.57
C LEU A 302 -9.17 4.44 -26.14
N VAL A 303 -10.11 3.64 -25.66
CA VAL A 303 -10.07 3.01 -24.35
C VAL A 303 -9.79 1.52 -24.51
N ALA A 304 -8.73 1.06 -23.88
CA ALA A 304 -8.28 -0.33 -23.95
C ALA A 304 -9.31 -1.31 -23.35
N GLU A 305 -9.55 -2.40 -24.05
CA GLU A 305 -10.33 -3.54 -23.57
C GLU A 305 -9.44 -4.63 -22.97
N GLU A 306 -8.18 -4.68 -23.41
CA GLU A 306 -7.19 -5.61 -22.93
C GLU A 306 -6.69 -5.22 -21.53
N LYS A 307 -6.22 -6.22 -20.81
CA LYS A 307 -5.52 -5.97 -19.52
C LYS A 307 -4.21 -5.23 -19.80
N ILE A 308 -3.93 -4.22 -19.00
CA ILE A 308 -2.79 -3.32 -19.17
C ILE A 308 -1.44 -4.06 -19.35
N PHE A 309 -1.23 -5.17 -18.65
CA PHE A 309 0.02 -5.95 -18.77
C PHE A 309 0.17 -6.63 -20.13
N ASN A 310 -0.92 -6.83 -20.90
CA ASN A 310 -0.85 -7.30 -22.28
C ASN A 310 -0.46 -6.19 -23.27
N LEU A 311 -0.74 -4.94 -22.93
CA LEU A 311 -0.45 -3.78 -23.79
C LEU A 311 0.93 -3.17 -23.54
N ILE A 312 1.45 -3.30 -22.32
CA ILE A 312 2.79 -2.76 -21.97
C ILE A 312 3.88 -3.23 -22.93
N PRO A 313 3.99 -4.52 -23.33
CA PRO A 313 5.04 -4.96 -24.24
C PRO A 313 5.05 -4.24 -25.61
N ILE A 314 3.89 -3.81 -26.09
CA ILE A 314 3.73 -3.22 -27.43
C ILE A 314 3.78 -1.70 -27.45
N CYS A 315 3.59 -1.00 -26.33
CA CYS A 315 3.67 0.44 -26.30
C CYS A 315 5.11 0.93 -26.48
N ASP A 316 5.24 2.15 -26.99
CA ASP A 316 6.55 2.80 -27.12
C ASP A 316 6.84 3.65 -25.88
N ILE A 317 5.81 4.30 -25.33
CA ILE A 317 5.88 5.13 -24.13
C ILE A 317 4.81 4.67 -23.14
N PHE A 318 5.17 4.53 -21.87
CA PHE A 318 4.22 4.22 -20.80
C PHE A 318 4.00 5.44 -19.92
N LEU A 319 2.78 6.00 -19.95
CA LEU A 319 2.37 7.11 -19.08
C LEU A 319 1.60 6.57 -17.88
N ALA A 320 2.04 6.89 -16.67
CA ALA A 320 1.44 6.44 -15.43
C ALA A 320 1.40 7.52 -14.36
N THR A 321 0.49 7.37 -13.40
CA THR A 321 0.40 8.17 -12.19
C THR A 321 0.69 7.27 -11.00
N VAL A 322 1.96 7.26 -10.57
CA VAL A 322 2.43 6.54 -9.36
C VAL A 322 1.88 5.10 -9.27
N SER A 323 1.89 4.39 -10.37
CA SER A 323 1.27 3.07 -10.49
C SER A 323 2.26 1.94 -10.23
N SER A 324 1.79 0.87 -9.60
CA SER A 324 2.56 -0.39 -9.48
C SER A 324 2.86 -1.04 -10.84
N THR A 325 2.19 -0.62 -11.92
CA THR A 325 2.43 -1.11 -13.29
C THR A 325 3.71 -0.56 -13.91
N ILE A 326 4.30 0.51 -13.34
CA ILE A 326 5.60 1.05 -13.73
C ILE A 326 6.68 -0.05 -13.76
N LYS A 327 6.69 -0.93 -12.75
CA LYS A 327 7.64 -2.06 -12.70
C LYS A 327 7.51 -3.01 -13.89
N TRP A 328 6.29 -3.19 -14.43
CA TRP A 328 6.05 -4.04 -15.60
C TRP A 328 6.55 -3.36 -16.88
N ALA A 329 6.30 -2.06 -17.02
CA ALA A 329 6.82 -1.28 -18.12
C ALA A 329 8.37 -1.30 -18.13
N ARG A 330 8.99 -1.15 -16.96
CA ARG A 330 10.44 -1.24 -16.81
C ARG A 330 10.98 -2.63 -17.13
N ALA A 331 10.28 -3.69 -16.73
CA ALA A 331 10.65 -5.08 -17.08
C ALA A 331 10.59 -5.34 -18.59
N CYS A 332 9.73 -4.63 -19.34
CA CYS A 332 9.65 -4.66 -20.79
C CYS A 332 10.58 -3.65 -21.48
N GLY A 333 11.48 -2.99 -20.75
CA GLY A 333 12.42 -1.99 -21.31
C GLY A 333 11.77 -0.67 -21.73
N LYS A 334 10.55 -0.37 -21.28
CA LYS A 334 9.82 0.83 -21.73
C LYS A 334 10.27 2.08 -21.02
N LEU A 335 10.27 3.20 -21.76
CA LEU A 335 10.36 4.54 -21.20
C LEU A 335 9.06 4.84 -20.44
N VAL A 336 9.19 5.36 -19.22
CA VAL A 336 8.05 5.66 -18.36
C VAL A 336 7.99 7.16 -18.07
N LEU A 337 6.86 7.78 -18.37
CA LEU A 337 6.51 9.10 -17.89
C LEU A 337 5.66 8.93 -16.63
N ASN A 338 6.20 9.27 -15.47
CA ASN A 338 5.51 9.15 -14.19
C ASN A 338 5.08 10.52 -13.68
N TYR A 339 3.85 10.91 -13.97
CA TYR A 339 3.27 12.17 -13.52
C TYR A 339 2.39 11.97 -12.28
N ASP A 340 2.86 12.49 -11.15
CA ASP A 340 2.17 12.37 -9.85
C ASP A 340 1.15 13.50 -9.64
N CYS A 341 -0.01 13.40 -10.26
CA CYS A 341 -1.07 14.42 -10.16
C CYS A 341 -1.71 14.52 -8.76
N PHE A 342 -1.40 13.60 -7.83
CA PHE A 342 -1.93 13.57 -6.46
C PHE A 342 -0.91 14.03 -5.40
N GLY A 343 0.36 14.22 -5.77
CA GLY A 343 1.40 14.60 -4.84
C GLY A 343 1.77 13.52 -3.81
N PHE A 344 1.73 12.24 -4.20
CA PHE A 344 2.16 11.14 -3.33
C PHE A 344 3.64 11.15 -3.01
N ASN A 345 4.47 11.69 -3.91
CA ASN A 345 5.92 11.82 -3.76
C ASN A 345 6.64 10.50 -3.44
N TYR A 346 6.17 9.37 -4.02
CA TYR A 346 6.80 8.09 -3.80
C TYR A 346 8.21 8.06 -4.42
N ASP A 347 9.16 7.48 -3.69
CA ASP A 347 10.58 7.49 -4.06
C ASP A 347 11.09 6.20 -4.71
N VAL A 348 10.20 5.23 -4.91
CA VAL A 348 10.55 3.85 -5.33
C VAL A 348 11.36 3.83 -6.63
N TYR A 349 11.01 4.70 -7.59
CA TYR A 349 11.65 4.74 -8.91
C TYR A 349 12.58 5.96 -9.12
N LYS A 350 12.83 6.79 -8.11
CA LYS A 350 13.65 8.02 -8.25
C LYS A 350 15.06 7.81 -8.78
N LYS A 351 15.60 6.58 -8.65
CA LYS A 351 16.94 6.22 -9.12
C LYS A 351 16.95 5.51 -10.47
N ASP A 352 15.80 5.22 -11.06
CA ASP A 352 15.69 4.58 -12.37
C ASP A 352 15.68 5.65 -13.45
N SER A 353 16.76 5.75 -14.25
CA SER A 353 16.92 6.77 -15.30
C SER A 353 15.90 6.66 -16.43
N ALA A 354 15.23 5.53 -16.59
CA ALA A 354 14.20 5.36 -17.60
C ALA A 354 12.78 5.58 -17.02
N VAL A 355 12.67 6.09 -15.78
CA VAL A 355 11.44 6.63 -15.22
C VAL A 355 11.60 8.14 -15.04
N ILE A 356 10.98 8.88 -15.94
CA ILE A 356 10.99 10.35 -15.91
C ILE A 356 9.91 10.78 -14.93
N HIS A 357 10.33 11.40 -13.82
CA HIS A 357 9.42 11.96 -12.83
C HIS A 357 9.00 13.35 -13.25
N ILE A 358 7.70 13.56 -13.38
CA ILE A 358 7.09 14.77 -13.89
C ILE A 358 6.30 15.44 -12.75
N ASN A 359 6.55 16.73 -12.55
CA ASN A 359 6.04 17.48 -11.40
C ASN A 359 4.81 18.34 -11.71
N SER A 360 4.52 18.58 -13.00
CA SER A 360 3.35 19.35 -13.43
C SER A 360 2.78 18.81 -14.74
N PHE A 361 1.52 19.13 -15.02
CA PHE A 361 0.88 18.73 -16.26
C PHE A 361 1.53 19.38 -17.49
N ASP A 362 1.96 20.63 -17.39
CA ASP A 362 2.68 21.34 -18.47
C ASP A 362 4.02 20.67 -18.77
N GLU A 363 4.75 20.22 -17.74
CA GLU A 363 5.98 19.45 -17.92
C GLU A 363 5.71 18.13 -18.64
N LEU A 364 4.58 17.46 -18.35
CA LEU A 364 4.17 16.25 -19.07
C LEU A 364 4.03 16.52 -20.58
N LEU A 365 3.34 17.58 -20.95
CA LEU A 365 3.11 17.93 -22.35
C LEU A 365 4.44 18.24 -23.07
N VAL A 366 5.36 18.94 -22.41
CA VAL A 366 6.71 19.20 -22.93
C VAL A 366 7.46 17.88 -23.17
N TRP A 367 7.38 16.90 -22.27
CA TRP A 367 8.01 15.61 -22.47
C TRP A 367 7.38 14.81 -23.62
N VAL A 368 6.05 14.81 -23.70
CA VAL A 368 5.31 14.14 -24.79
C VAL A 368 5.70 14.74 -26.15
N ASP A 369 5.82 16.06 -26.24
CA ASP A 369 6.24 16.74 -27.49
C ASP A 369 7.71 16.44 -27.86
N LYS A 370 8.62 16.44 -26.89
CA LYS A 370 10.03 16.05 -27.14
C LYS A 370 10.17 14.65 -27.73
N LEU A 371 9.31 13.73 -27.32
CA LEU A 371 9.33 12.33 -27.76
C LEU A 371 8.72 12.15 -29.16
N ASN A 372 7.99 13.15 -29.69
CA ASN A 372 7.55 13.15 -31.09
C ASN A 372 8.74 13.12 -32.08
N ASN A 373 9.85 13.77 -31.72
CA ASN A 373 11.00 13.96 -32.59
C ASN A 373 12.08 12.87 -32.38
N GLN A 374 11.88 11.96 -31.44
CA GLN A 374 12.75 10.83 -31.19
C GLN A 374 12.00 9.55 -31.54
N GLN A 375 12.40 8.84 -32.60
CA GLN A 375 11.97 7.46 -32.74
C GLN A 375 12.55 6.69 -31.56
N VAL A 376 11.67 6.31 -30.62
CA VAL A 376 12.06 5.47 -29.48
C VAL A 376 12.32 4.08 -30.05
N SER A 377 13.61 3.79 -30.31
CA SER A 377 14.11 2.52 -30.83
C SER A 377 14.05 1.40 -29.80
#